data_06b7fafdbf01dd529603266f4c60fa3c
#
_entry.id   06b7fafdbf01dd529603266f4c60fa3c
#
_cell.length_a   1.000
_cell.length_b   1.000
_cell.length_c   1.000
_cell.angle_alpha   90.00
_cell.angle_beta   90.00
_cell.angle_gamma   90.00
#
_symmetry.space_group_name_H-M   'P 1'
#
loop_
_entity.id
_entity.type
_entity.pdbx_description
1 polymer ?
#
loop_
_entity_poly.entity_id
_entity_poly.type
_entity_poly.pdbx_seq_one_letter_code
_entity_poly.pdbx_strand_id
1 'polypeptide(L)'
;MLTDINPKLPMRDKTNTKDYYLKLGFEEFGKADYDGYLMMQKDKVQIHFFEFKELDPRQNYGQVYLRTDNIELLYKSLQEKKIPIHPNGKLELKHWGQKEFALLDPDNNLLTFGQSF
;
A
#
# COMPACT_ATOMS: atom_id res chain seq x y z
N MET A 1 -13.97 20.38 -12.72
CA MET A 1 -13.15 20.67 -11.53
C MET A 1 -12.55 19.37 -11.02
N LEU A 2 -11.50 19.47 -10.22
CA LEU A 2 -10.82 18.26 -9.68
C LEU A 2 -11.73 17.55 -8.69
N THR A 3 -11.75 16.20 -8.70
CA THR A 3 -12.60 15.40 -7.82
C THR A 3 -11.84 14.41 -6.96
N ASP A 4 -10.61 14.04 -7.37
CA ASP A 4 -9.86 13.02 -6.64
C ASP A 4 -8.40 13.01 -7.09
N ILE A 5 -7.58 12.24 -6.39
CA ILE A 5 -6.19 12.00 -6.75
C ILE A 5 -5.84 10.54 -6.40
N ASN A 6 -5.19 9.85 -7.33
CA ASN A 6 -4.83 8.45 -7.13
C ASN A 6 -3.32 8.28 -7.32
N PRO A 7 -2.60 7.77 -6.31
CA PRO A 7 -1.20 7.47 -6.48
C PRO A 7 -1.00 6.35 -7.50
N LYS A 8 0.12 6.40 -8.22
CA LYS A 8 0.52 5.37 -9.19
C LYS A 8 1.89 4.85 -8.82
N LEU A 9 1.97 3.56 -8.52
CA LEU A 9 3.19 2.91 -8.09
C LEU A 9 3.64 1.87 -9.12
N PRO A 10 4.96 1.65 -9.27
CA PRO A 10 5.45 0.64 -10.20
C PRO A 10 5.26 -0.78 -9.69
N MET A 11 5.06 -1.72 -10.60
CA MET A 11 5.01 -3.15 -10.30
C MET A 11 5.75 -3.92 -11.39
N ARG A 12 6.51 -4.96 -11.01
CA ARG A 12 7.17 -5.83 -11.98
C ARG A 12 6.23 -6.91 -12.51
N ASP A 13 5.29 -7.36 -11.68
CA ASP A 13 4.40 -8.47 -11.98
C ASP A 13 3.02 -8.18 -11.41
N LYS A 14 2.05 -8.04 -12.29
CA LYS A 14 0.68 -7.70 -11.92
C LYS A 14 0.06 -8.72 -10.98
N THR A 15 0.27 -10.02 -11.21
CA THR A 15 -0.30 -11.08 -10.39
C THR A 15 0.24 -11.02 -8.96
N ASN A 16 1.55 -10.86 -8.79
CA ASN A 16 2.16 -10.76 -7.46
C ASN A 16 1.65 -9.54 -6.71
N THR A 17 1.54 -8.41 -7.39
CA THR A 17 1.05 -7.18 -6.79
C THR A 17 -0.41 -7.33 -6.35
N LYS A 18 -1.25 -7.86 -7.24
CA LYS A 18 -2.65 -8.10 -6.95
C LYS A 18 -2.81 -9.01 -5.73
N ASP A 19 -2.08 -10.13 -5.70
CA ASP A 19 -2.17 -11.09 -4.59
C ASP A 19 -1.80 -10.45 -3.26
N TYR A 20 -0.75 -9.63 -3.25
CA TYR A 20 -0.32 -8.95 -2.03
C TYR A 20 -1.40 -8.00 -1.51
N TYR A 21 -1.96 -7.17 -2.38
CA TYR A 21 -2.95 -6.18 -1.95
C TYR A 21 -4.28 -6.83 -1.58
N LEU A 22 -4.63 -7.97 -2.21
CA LEU A 22 -5.79 -8.75 -1.76
C LEU A 22 -5.61 -9.21 -0.31
N LYS A 23 -4.41 -9.64 0.07
CA LYS A 23 -4.11 -10.03 1.45
C LYS A 23 -4.24 -8.86 2.43
N LEU A 24 -3.95 -7.65 1.98
CA LEU A 24 -4.13 -6.45 2.80
C LEU A 24 -5.62 -6.09 2.97
N GLY A 25 -6.50 -6.72 2.19
CA GLY A 25 -7.92 -6.43 2.23
C GLY A 25 -8.41 -5.50 1.12
N PHE A 26 -7.55 -5.19 0.15
CA PHE A 26 -7.98 -4.44 -1.03
C PHE A 26 -8.73 -5.35 -1.99
N GLU A 27 -9.54 -4.75 -2.84
CA GLU A 27 -10.23 -5.42 -3.94
C GLU A 27 -9.79 -4.81 -5.26
N GLU A 28 -9.83 -5.60 -6.34
CA GLU A 28 -9.55 -5.07 -7.66
C GLU A 28 -10.68 -4.14 -8.09
N PHE A 29 -10.32 -2.96 -8.57
CA PHE A 29 -11.26 -1.98 -9.10
C PHE A 29 -11.21 -1.98 -10.62
N GLY A 30 -12.38 -1.83 -11.26
CA GLY A 30 -12.48 -1.84 -12.70
C GLY A 30 -13.18 -3.08 -13.22
N LYS A 31 -13.66 -3.02 -14.47
CA LYS A 31 -14.47 -4.08 -15.07
C LYS A 31 -13.72 -4.94 -16.07
N ALA A 32 -12.46 -4.65 -16.31
CA ALA A 32 -11.65 -5.35 -17.29
C ALA A 32 -10.28 -5.67 -16.72
N ASP A 33 -9.63 -6.67 -17.29
CA ASP A 33 -8.24 -6.98 -17.00
C ASP A 33 -7.37 -6.12 -17.91
N TYR A 34 -6.87 -5.00 -17.37
CA TYR A 34 -6.10 -4.04 -18.13
C TYR A 34 -4.66 -4.54 -18.29
N ASP A 35 -4.15 -4.52 -19.51
CA ASP A 35 -2.77 -4.91 -19.78
C ASP A 35 -1.80 -3.91 -19.14
N GLY A 36 -0.90 -4.42 -18.31
CA GLY A 36 0.15 -3.59 -17.68
C GLY A 36 -0.35 -2.57 -16.68
N TYR A 37 -1.59 -2.67 -16.22
CA TYR A 37 -2.16 -1.72 -15.29
C TYR A 37 -3.08 -2.42 -14.28
N LEU A 38 -3.04 -1.98 -13.03
CA LEU A 38 -3.85 -2.55 -11.95
C LEU A 38 -4.39 -1.42 -11.08
N MET A 39 -5.66 -1.52 -10.72
CA MET A 39 -6.29 -0.60 -9.79
C MET A 39 -6.81 -1.40 -8.61
N MET A 40 -6.40 -1.04 -7.39
CA MET A 40 -6.85 -1.70 -6.16
C MET A 40 -7.50 -0.68 -5.25
N GLN A 41 -8.58 -1.07 -4.58
CA GLN A 41 -9.27 -0.17 -3.66
C GLN A 41 -9.62 -0.87 -2.36
N LYS A 42 -9.64 -0.07 -1.30
CA LYS A 42 -10.11 -0.48 0.04
C LYS A 42 -10.71 0.74 0.72
N ASP A 43 -11.92 0.59 1.25
CA ASP A 43 -12.64 1.70 1.86
C ASP A 43 -12.75 2.86 0.86
N LYS A 44 -12.22 4.04 1.19
CA LYS A 44 -12.23 5.21 0.32
C LYS A 44 -10.91 5.44 -0.40
N VAL A 45 -10.01 4.46 -0.36
CA VAL A 45 -8.64 4.58 -0.89
C VAL A 45 -8.49 3.74 -2.15
N GLN A 46 -7.86 4.32 -3.16
CA GLN A 46 -7.58 3.64 -4.42
C GLN A 46 -6.12 3.87 -4.78
N ILE A 47 -5.41 2.78 -5.08
CA ILE A 47 -4.02 2.82 -5.52
C ILE A 47 -3.94 2.17 -6.89
N HIS A 48 -3.26 2.83 -7.82
CA HIS A 48 -3.02 2.34 -9.16
C HIS A 48 -1.58 1.86 -9.30
N PHE A 49 -1.37 0.91 -10.19
CA PHE A 49 -0.05 0.34 -10.45
C PHE A 49 0.17 0.25 -11.96
N PHE A 50 1.37 0.63 -12.39
CA PHE A 50 1.79 0.47 -13.78
C PHE A 50 2.92 -0.55 -13.86
N GLU A 51 2.94 -1.33 -14.95
CA GLU A 51 3.96 -2.35 -15.13
C GLU A 51 5.32 -1.73 -15.47
N PHE A 52 6.34 -2.18 -14.76
CA PHE A 52 7.72 -1.79 -14.98
C PHE A 52 8.59 -3.02 -14.71
N LYS A 53 8.70 -3.90 -15.72
CA LYS A 53 9.32 -5.21 -15.57
C LYS A 53 10.78 -5.15 -15.15
N GLU A 54 11.53 -4.14 -15.63
CA GLU A 54 12.96 -3.99 -15.36
C GLU A 54 13.26 -3.26 -14.06
N LEU A 55 12.24 -2.94 -13.26
CA LEU A 55 12.45 -2.24 -12.00
C LEU A 55 13.40 -3.01 -11.10
N ASP A 56 14.41 -2.32 -10.55
CA ASP A 56 15.22 -2.85 -9.46
C ASP A 56 14.58 -2.39 -8.15
N PRO A 57 13.99 -3.32 -7.38
CA PRO A 57 13.30 -2.93 -6.13
C PRO A 57 14.21 -2.22 -5.14
N ARG A 58 15.53 -2.48 -5.19
CA ARG A 58 16.48 -1.81 -4.29
C ARG A 58 16.65 -0.34 -4.60
N GLN A 59 16.23 0.09 -5.80
CA GLN A 59 16.32 1.47 -6.25
C GLN A 59 14.94 2.12 -6.41
N ASN A 60 13.90 1.47 -5.90
CA ASN A 60 12.55 1.99 -5.96
C ASN A 60 12.28 2.86 -4.74
N TYR A 61 11.92 4.11 -4.98
CA TYR A 61 11.55 5.08 -3.93
C TYR A 61 10.06 5.43 -3.96
N GLY A 62 9.26 4.58 -4.63
CA GLY A 62 7.80 4.73 -4.64
C GLY A 62 7.23 4.60 -3.23
N GLN A 63 6.35 5.53 -2.86
CA GLN A 63 5.75 5.48 -1.53
C GLN A 63 4.42 6.20 -1.48
N VAL A 64 3.58 5.77 -0.55
CA VAL A 64 2.30 6.41 -0.26
C VAL A 64 2.11 6.51 1.25
N TYR A 65 1.36 7.51 1.67
CA TYR A 65 0.96 7.68 3.06
C TYR A 65 -0.56 7.47 3.13
N LEU A 66 -0.97 6.44 3.85
CA LEU A 66 -2.38 6.10 4.00
C LEU A 66 -2.85 6.48 5.40
N ARG A 67 -3.93 7.23 5.49
CA ARG A 67 -4.49 7.62 6.78
C ARG A 67 -5.60 6.66 7.17
N THR A 68 -5.64 6.33 8.45
CA THR A 68 -6.67 5.47 9.03
C THR A 68 -7.24 6.11 10.28
N ASP A 69 -8.46 5.75 10.62
CA ASP A 69 -9.11 6.19 11.85
C ASP A 69 -9.01 5.16 12.97
N ASN A 70 -8.35 4.02 12.73
CA ASN A 70 -8.13 2.99 13.76
C ASN A 70 -6.88 2.19 13.47
N ILE A 71 -5.72 2.80 13.71
CA ILE A 71 -4.43 2.20 13.37
C ILE A 71 -4.10 0.96 14.21
N GLU A 72 -4.56 0.90 15.46
CA GLU A 72 -4.31 -0.25 16.33
C GLU A 72 -4.99 -1.50 15.76
N LEU A 73 -6.25 -1.38 15.37
CA LEU A 73 -7.00 -2.49 14.80
C LEU A 73 -6.41 -2.92 13.46
N LEU A 74 -6.05 -1.95 12.62
CA LEU A 74 -5.43 -2.24 11.32
C LEU A 74 -4.12 -3.01 11.49
N TYR A 75 -3.24 -2.51 12.36
CA TYR A 75 -1.95 -3.16 12.64
C TYR A 75 -2.14 -4.59 13.12
N LYS A 76 -3.02 -4.78 14.11
CA LYS A 76 -3.33 -6.10 14.66
C LYS A 76 -3.84 -7.05 13.59
N SER A 77 -4.76 -6.58 12.74
CA SER A 77 -5.34 -7.43 11.69
C SER A 77 -4.28 -7.88 10.68
N LEU A 78 -3.33 -7.02 10.35
CA LEU A 78 -2.24 -7.38 9.43
C LEU A 78 -1.27 -8.38 10.08
N GLN A 79 -0.99 -8.22 11.38
CA GLN A 79 -0.17 -9.18 12.11
C GLN A 79 -0.85 -10.56 12.18
N GLU A 80 -2.15 -10.60 12.40
CA GLU A 80 -2.92 -11.85 12.43
C GLU A 80 -2.88 -12.56 11.08
N LYS A 81 -2.85 -11.81 9.98
CA LYS A 81 -2.69 -12.35 8.63
C LYS A 81 -1.25 -12.69 8.30
N LYS A 82 -0.31 -12.47 9.24
CA LYS A 82 1.13 -12.72 9.07
C LYS A 82 1.74 -11.90 7.93
N ILE A 83 1.23 -10.70 7.70
CA ILE A 83 1.83 -9.77 6.74
C ILE A 83 3.10 -9.19 7.37
N PRO A 84 4.27 -9.31 6.71
CA PRO A 84 5.51 -8.77 7.27
C PRO A 84 5.45 -7.24 7.41
N ILE A 85 5.83 -6.76 8.58
CA ILE A 85 5.97 -5.33 8.86
C ILE A 85 7.39 -4.92 8.48
N HIS A 86 7.56 -3.71 7.94
CA HIS A 86 8.89 -3.20 7.62
C HIS A 86 9.79 -3.27 8.85
N PRO A 87 11.06 -3.71 8.72
CA PRO A 87 11.95 -3.87 9.88
C PRO A 87 12.08 -2.63 10.77
N ASN A 88 12.00 -1.45 10.16
CA ASN A 88 12.08 -0.17 10.87
C ASN A 88 10.72 0.52 10.97
N GLY A 89 9.64 -0.21 10.68
CA GLY A 89 8.30 0.36 10.57
C GLY A 89 7.27 -0.22 11.54
N LYS A 90 7.70 -0.70 12.71
CA LYS A 90 6.74 -1.15 13.70
C LYS A 90 5.85 -0.01 14.16
N LEU A 91 4.65 -0.34 14.66
CA LEU A 91 3.72 0.67 15.15
C LEU A 91 4.34 1.45 16.31
N GLU A 92 4.44 2.78 16.16
CA GLU A 92 4.94 3.65 17.23
C GLU A 92 4.42 5.08 17.04
N LEU A 93 4.37 5.81 18.16
CA LEU A 93 4.02 7.22 18.17
C LEU A 93 5.26 8.03 17.76
N LYS A 94 5.11 8.84 16.71
CA LYS A 94 6.19 9.69 16.22
C LYS A 94 6.12 11.08 16.86
N HIS A 95 7.28 11.74 16.96
CA HIS A 95 7.37 13.05 17.60
C HIS A 95 6.58 14.15 16.88
N TRP A 96 6.16 13.91 15.62
CA TRP A 96 5.32 14.85 14.86
C TRP A 96 3.83 14.62 15.05
N GLY A 97 3.43 13.85 16.07
CA GLY A 97 2.02 13.70 16.44
C GLY A 97 1.25 12.67 15.64
N GLN A 98 1.93 11.79 14.93
CA GLN A 98 1.31 10.69 14.19
C GLN A 98 1.71 9.36 14.80
N LYS A 99 0.78 8.43 14.90
CA LYS A 99 1.09 7.04 15.17
C LYS A 99 1.17 6.33 13.84
N GLU A 100 2.29 5.63 13.57
CA GLU A 100 2.57 5.11 12.23
C GLU A 100 3.16 3.71 12.28
N PHE A 101 2.90 2.95 11.22
CA PHE A 101 3.66 1.75 10.89
C PHE A 101 3.82 1.68 9.36
N ALA A 102 4.72 0.80 8.90
CA ALA A 102 5.02 0.73 7.47
C ALA A 102 5.15 -0.72 6.98
N LEU A 103 4.80 -0.91 5.71
CA LEU A 103 4.96 -2.15 4.96
C LEU A 103 5.78 -1.89 3.71
N LEU A 104 6.41 -2.94 3.18
CA LEU A 104 6.98 -2.94 1.84
C LEU A 104 6.19 -3.93 0.99
N ASP A 105 5.71 -3.47 -0.17
CA ASP A 105 5.04 -4.37 -1.10
C ASP A 105 6.06 -5.20 -1.90
N PRO A 106 5.63 -6.09 -2.83
CA PRO A 106 6.59 -6.94 -3.56
C PRO A 106 7.66 -6.20 -4.34
N ASP A 107 7.43 -4.93 -4.68
CA ASP A 107 8.38 -4.12 -5.44
C ASP A 107 9.09 -3.07 -4.57
N ASN A 108 9.00 -3.23 -3.25
CA ASN A 108 9.54 -2.28 -2.27
C ASN A 108 8.90 -0.90 -2.33
N ASN A 109 7.68 -0.79 -2.82
CA ASN A 109 6.91 0.43 -2.58
C ASN A 109 6.65 0.53 -1.09
N LEU A 110 6.93 1.68 -0.50
CA LEU A 110 6.75 1.89 0.93
C LEU A 110 5.33 2.36 1.22
N LEU A 111 4.62 1.59 2.02
CA LEU A 111 3.27 1.93 2.47
C LEU A 111 3.35 2.36 3.92
N THR A 112 3.19 3.64 4.19
CA THR A 112 3.14 4.15 5.56
C THR A 112 1.69 4.41 5.94
N PHE A 113 1.26 3.80 7.04
CA PHE A 113 -0.07 3.99 7.59
C PHE A 113 0.03 4.91 8.80
N GLY A 114 -0.87 5.88 8.91
CA GLY A 114 -0.79 6.85 9.98
C GLY A 114 -2.15 7.29 10.51
N GLN A 115 -2.14 7.65 11.78
CA GLN A 115 -3.30 8.23 12.46
C GLN A 115 -2.81 9.37 13.36
N SER A 116 -3.49 10.50 13.28
CA SER A 116 -3.16 11.67 14.08
C SER A 116 -3.55 11.49 15.55
N PHE A 117 -2.76 12.05 16.44
CA PHE A 117 -3.03 12.08 17.87
C PHE A 117 -3.10 13.48 18.39
#